data_e22bb9edc17e3fc32414baa5d670e1ae
#
_entry.id   e22bb9edc17e3fc32414baa5d670e1ae
#
_cell.length_a   1.000
_cell.length_b   1.000
_cell.length_c   1.000
_cell.angle_alpha   90.00
_cell.angle_beta   90.00
_cell.angle_gamma   90.00
#
_symmetry.space_group_name_H-M   'P 1'
#
loop_
_entity.id
_entity.type
_entity.pdbx_description
1 polymer ?
#
loop_
_entity_poly.entity_id
_entity_poly.type
_entity_poly.pdbx_seq_one_letter_code
_entity_poly.pdbx_strand_id
1 'polypeptide(L)'
;MAGLAQLVQEGKIARIGLCEVSEATLRRAHAVHPVAAVQTEYSLWTREVEAAVLPACRELGIGLVAYSPLGRGFLTGRYQQEAVFEEGDFRAGLPRFQGENLATNRTLVQAVMALAQ
;
A
#
# COMPACT_ATOMS: atom_id res chain seq x y z
N MET A 1 5.12 1.30 21.11
CA MET A 1 6.35 2.06 20.79
C MET A 1 7.43 1.95 21.85
N ALA A 2 7.16 2.20 23.17
CA ALA A 2 8.20 2.16 24.19
C ALA A 2 9.03 0.85 24.19
N GLY A 3 8.39 -0.32 24.14
CA GLY A 3 9.12 -1.59 24.08
C GLY A 3 10.00 -1.76 22.83
N LEU A 4 9.54 -1.27 21.66
CA LEU A 4 10.36 -1.28 20.44
C LEU A 4 11.55 -0.30 20.57
N ALA A 5 11.34 0.87 21.16
CA ALA A 5 12.41 1.82 21.43
C ALA A 5 13.49 1.23 22.34
N GLN A 6 13.08 0.47 23.37
CA GLN A 6 14.01 -0.25 24.22
C GLN A 6 14.85 -1.28 23.43
N LEU A 7 14.23 -2.04 22.51
CA LEU A 7 14.95 -3.00 21.68
C LEU A 7 15.99 -2.33 20.77
N VAL A 8 15.69 -1.11 20.28
CA VAL A 8 16.68 -0.31 19.53
C VAL A 8 17.84 0.10 20.44
N GLN A 9 17.56 0.58 21.66
CA GLN A 9 18.58 0.97 22.63
C GLN A 9 19.48 -0.20 23.04
N GLU A 10 18.89 -1.41 23.14
CA GLU A 10 19.63 -2.64 23.43
C GLU A 10 20.40 -3.19 22.21
N GLY A 11 20.31 -2.54 21.04
CA GLY A 11 20.96 -2.99 19.81
C GLY A 11 20.37 -4.26 19.18
N LYS A 12 19.17 -4.70 19.65
CA LYS A 12 18.52 -5.92 19.15
C LYS A 12 17.83 -5.72 17.80
N ILE A 13 17.35 -4.49 17.55
CA ILE A 13 16.80 -4.06 16.26
C ILE A 13 17.42 -2.72 15.87
N ALA A 14 17.61 -2.49 14.58
CA ALA A 14 18.26 -1.27 14.11
C ALA A 14 17.27 -0.10 14.00
N ARG A 15 16.04 -0.35 13.56
CA ARG A 15 15.04 0.69 13.27
C ARG A 15 13.63 0.12 13.44
N ILE A 16 12.65 1.04 13.55
CA ILE A 16 11.22 0.70 13.68
C ILE A 16 10.49 1.11 12.41
N GLY A 17 9.71 0.20 11.84
CA GLY A 17 8.71 0.47 10.82
C GLY A 17 7.30 0.24 11.36
N LEU A 18 6.32 0.90 10.73
CA LEU A 18 4.90 0.69 11.02
C LEU A 18 4.17 0.23 9.75
N CYS A 19 3.03 -0.44 9.91
CA CYS A 19 2.22 -0.92 8.81
C CYS A 19 0.77 -0.47 8.99
N GLU A 20 0.17 0.07 7.89
CA GLU A 20 -1.26 0.42 7.83
C GLU A 20 -1.75 1.28 9.00
N VAL A 21 -1.01 2.34 9.33
CA VAL A 21 -1.37 3.27 10.42
C VAL A 21 -1.93 4.57 9.88
N SER A 22 -2.85 5.18 10.64
CA SER A 22 -3.31 6.55 10.36
C SER A 22 -2.21 7.57 10.63
N GLU A 23 -2.32 8.76 10.01
CA GLU A 23 -1.42 9.89 10.27
C GLU A 23 -1.30 10.20 11.76
N ALA A 24 -2.42 10.28 12.48
CA ALA A 24 -2.42 10.58 13.91
C ALA A 24 -1.65 9.52 14.73
N THR A 25 -1.79 8.25 14.36
CA THR A 25 -1.03 7.16 15.00
C THR A 25 0.45 7.24 14.66
N LEU A 26 0.79 7.55 13.41
CA LEU A 26 2.16 7.73 12.95
C LEU A 26 2.87 8.84 13.74
N ARG A 27 2.23 10.01 13.85
CA ARG A 27 2.79 11.16 14.59
C ARG A 27 3.00 10.84 16.08
N ARG A 28 2.02 10.21 16.74
CA ARG A 28 2.16 9.78 18.14
C ARG A 28 3.29 8.75 18.33
N ALA A 29 3.41 7.82 17.40
CA ALA A 29 4.47 6.80 17.44
C ALA A 29 5.85 7.43 17.25
N HIS A 30 5.97 8.32 16.25
CA HIS A 30 7.22 9.02 15.94
C HIS A 30 7.70 9.93 17.10
N ALA A 31 6.75 10.54 17.83
CA ALA A 31 7.07 11.34 19.03
C ALA A 31 7.65 10.51 20.17
N VAL A 32 7.36 9.21 20.25
CA VAL A 32 7.95 8.32 21.27
C VAL A 32 9.35 7.85 20.84
N HIS A 33 9.53 7.51 19.58
CA HIS A 33 10.81 7.10 18.99
C HIS A 33 10.73 7.28 17.47
N PRO A 34 11.80 7.74 16.82
CA PRO A 34 11.83 7.90 15.37
C PRO A 34 11.38 6.63 14.64
N VAL A 35 10.38 6.77 13.77
CA VAL A 35 9.92 5.75 12.84
C VAL A 35 10.68 5.91 11.54
N ALA A 36 11.29 4.84 11.04
CA ALA A 36 12.10 4.87 9.84
C ALA A 36 11.26 4.70 8.56
N ALA A 37 10.21 3.90 8.61
CA ALA A 37 9.36 3.63 7.45
C ALA A 37 7.91 3.33 7.85
N VAL A 38 6.99 3.62 6.91
CA VAL A 38 5.60 3.14 6.96
C VAL A 38 5.35 2.28 5.73
N GLN A 39 4.84 1.08 5.93
CA GLN A 39 4.34 0.23 4.86
C GLN A 39 2.84 0.40 4.73
N THR A 40 2.34 0.66 3.52
CA THR A 40 0.90 0.81 3.26
C THR A 40 0.58 0.48 1.81
N GLU A 41 -0.67 0.10 1.51
CA GLU A 41 -1.10 -0.13 0.12
C GLU A 41 -1.05 1.18 -0.65
N TYR A 42 -0.35 1.19 -1.77
CA TYR A 42 -0.27 2.35 -2.65
C TYR A 42 -0.06 1.94 -4.10
N SER A 43 -0.93 2.41 -4.97
CA SER A 43 -0.92 2.09 -6.39
C SER A 43 -1.62 3.18 -7.18
N LEU A 44 -1.72 3.04 -8.50
CA LEU A 44 -2.47 3.98 -9.35
C LEU A 44 -3.98 4.03 -9.03
N TRP A 45 -4.54 3.05 -8.34
CA TRP A 45 -5.96 3.02 -7.96
C TRP A 45 -6.23 2.95 -6.44
N THR A 46 -5.21 2.79 -5.59
CA THR A 46 -5.30 2.90 -4.12
C THR A 46 -4.45 4.08 -3.70
N ARG A 47 -5.07 5.25 -3.55
CA ARG A 47 -4.37 6.53 -3.40
C ARG A 47 -4.71 7.27 -2.10
N GLU A 48 -5.43 6.66 -1.18
CA GLU A 48 -5.88 7.25 0.08
C GLU A 48 -4.71 7.74 0.95
N VAL A 49 -3.56 7.09 0.83
CA VAL A 49 -2.31 7.48 1.52
C VAL A 49 -1.87 8.92 1.19
N GLU A 50 -2.22 9.43 0.00
CA GLU A 50 -1.84 10.76 -0.46
C GLU A 50 -2.50 11.88 0.33
N ALA A 51 -3.68 11.61 0.93
CA ALA A 51 -4.45 12.62 1.65
C ALA A 51 -3.79 13.04 2.97
N ALA A 52 -3.12 12.12 3.68
CA ALA A 52 -2.62 12.40 5.02
C ALA A 52 -1.29 11.71 5.32
N VAL A 53 -1.18 10.38 5.14
CA VAL A 53 -0.01 9.61 5.56
C VAL A 53 1.23 9.98 4.75
N LEU A 54 1.13 10.11 3.44
CA LEU A 54 2.26 10.46 2.58
C LEU A 54 2.80 11.88 2.86
N PRO A 55 1.96 12.92 3.02
CA PRO A 55 2.41 14.23 3.49
C PRO A 55 3.13 14.17 4.85
N ALA A 56 2.57 13.45 5.82
CA ALA A 56 3.20 13.27 7.13
C ALA A 56 4.56 12.55 7.05
N CYS A 57 4.68 11.53 6.21
CA CYS A 57 5.95 10.87 5.96
C CYS A 57 7.01 11.84 5.41
N ARG A 58 6.63 12.70 4.46
CA ARG A 58 7.54 13.71 3.89
C ARG A 58 7.98 14.73 4.94
N GLU A 59 7.05 15.23 5.74
CA GLU A 59 7.32 16.20 6.81
C GLU A 59 8.27 15.63 7.87
N LEU A 60 8.06 14.36 8.26
CA LEU A 60 8.81 13.71 9.34
C LEU A 60 10.07 12.97 8.87
N GLY A 61 10.38 12.98 7.56
CA GLY A 61 11.52 12.26 7.01
C GLY A 61 11.39 10.73 7.08
N ILE A 62 10.16 10.21 7.02
CA ILE A 62 9.83 8.77 7.12
C ILE A 62 9.72 8.19 5.70
N GLY A 63 10.37 7.04 5.46
CA GLY A 63 10.26 6.32 4.21
C GLY A 63 8.87 5.70 4.03
N LEU A 64 8.29 5.79 2.82
CA LEU A 64 7.08 5.06 2.46
C LEU A 64 7.46 3.78 1.70
N VAL A 65 6.93 2.65 2.16
CA VAL A 65 7.07 1.34 1.50
C VAL A 65 5.70 0.94 0.95
N ALA A 66 5.52 1.14 -0.36
CA ALA A 66 4.28 0.77 -1.03
C ALA A 66 4.20 -0.76 -1.19
N TYR A 67 3.06 -1.36 -0.79
CA TYR A 67 2.78 -2.74 -1.16
C TYR A 67 1.62 -2.83 -2.16
N SER A 68 1.52 -3.96 -2.86
CA SER A 68 0.58 -4.19 -3.97
C SER A 68 0.56 -3.06 -5.02
N PRO A 69 1.72 -2.52 -5.46
CA PRO A 69 1.75 -1.39 -6.40
C PRO A 69 1.14 -1.72 -7.76
N LEU A 70 1.06 -3.01 -8.11
CA LEU A 70 0.42 -3.51 -9.32
C LEU A 70 -1.03 -3.98 -9.11
N GLY A 71 -1.64 -3.67 -7.96
CA GLY A 71 -3.03 -4.04 -7.67
C GLY A 71 -3.28 -5.54 -7.76
N ARG A 72 -2.42 -6.35 -7.16
CA ARG A 72 -2.46 -7.83 -7.22
C ARG A 72 -2.43 -8.38 -8.64
N GLY A 73 -1.71 -7.69 -9.53
CA GLY A 73 -1.54 -8.04 -10.95
C GLY A 73 -2.60 -7.43 -11.88
N PHE A 74 -3.62 -6.74 -11.36
CA PHE A 74 -4.66 -6.13 -12.21
C PHE A 74 -4.09 -5.02 -13.10
N LEU A 75 -3.26 -4.15 -12.56
CA LEU A 75 -2.68 -3.00 -13.26
C LEU A 75 -1.62 -3.39 -14.32
N THR A 76 -1.25 -4.66 -14.39
CA THR A 76 -0.36 -5.19 -15.45
C THR A 76 -1.08 -5.43 -16.80
N GLY A 77 -2.41 -5.31 -16.83
CA GLY A 77 -3.22 -5.65 -18.00
C GLY A 77 -3.55 -7.15 -18.15
N ARG A 78 -3.09 -8.02 -17.23
CA ARG A 78 -3.31 -9.47 -17.30
C ARG A 78 -4.78 -9.87 -17.37
N TYR A 79 -5.68 -9.07 -16.78
CA TYR A 79 -7.11 -9.39 -16.66
C TYR A 79 -7.99 -8.60 -17.63
N GLN A 80 -7.44 -8.14 -18.78
CA GLN A 80 -8.19 -7.36 -19.76
C GLN A 80 -9.23 -8.18 -20.51
N GLN A 81 -8.96 -9.46 -20.81
CA GLN A 81 -9.91 -10.34 -21.52
C GLN A 81 -10.75 -11.16 -20.54
N GLU A 82 -10.13 -11.95 -19.70
CA GLU A 82 -10.80 -12.77 -18.69
C GLU A 82 -10.09 -12.70 -17.36
N ALA A 83 -10.87 -12.68 -16.25
CA ALA A 83 -10.37 -12.83 -14.91
C ALA A 83 -10.67 -14.26 -14.43
N VAL A 84 -9.95 -15.22 -14.99
CA VAL A 84 -10.04 -16.62 -14.56
C VAL A 84 -9.05 -16.83 -13.42
N PHE A 85 -9.56 -17.33 -12.32
CA PHE A 85 -8.79 -17.65 -11.13
C PHE A 85 -8.84 -19.13 -10.86
N GLU A 86 -7.73 -19.69 -10.41
CA GLU A 86 -7.67 -21.08 -9.95
C GLU A 86 -8.48 -21.26 -8.66
N GLU A 87 -8.86 -22.48 -8.37
CA GLU A 87 -9.54 -22.82 -7.12
C GLU A 87 -8.68 -22.41 -5.92
N GLY A 88 -9.26 -21.70 -4.96
CA GLY A 88 -8.56 -21.18 -3.78
C GLY A 88 -7.84 -19.83 -3.98
N ASP A 89 -7.86 -19.27 -5.17
CA ASP A 89 -7.29 -17.93 -5.38
C ASP A 89 -8.16 -16.86 -4.71
N PHE A 90 -7.62 -16.22 -3.67
CA PHE A 90 -8.34 -15.20 -2.90
C PHE A 90 -8.82 -14.00 -3.74
N ARG A 91 -8.20 -13.74 -4.89
CA ARG A 91 -8.57 -12.64 -5.79
C ARG A 91 -9.97 -12.82 -6.37
N ALA A 92 -10.41 -14.08 -6.54
CA ALA A 92 -11.76 -14.39 -7.01
C ALA A 92 -12.86 -13.80 -6.08
N GLY A 93 -12.55 -13.66 -4.77
CA GLY A 93 -13.46 -13.07 -3.78
C GLY A 93 -13.37 -11.55 -3.64
N LEU A 94 -12.41 -10.89 -4.29
CA LEU A 94 -12.23 -9.45 -4.14
C LEU A 94 -13.18 -8.66 -5.04
N PRO A 95 -13.89 -7.63 -4.51
CA PRO A 95 -14.84 -6.83 -5.29
C PRO A 95 -14.25 -6.22 -6.57
N ARG A 96 -12.97 -5.85 -6.56
CA ARG A 96 -12.27 -5.28 -7.73
C ARG A 96 -12.19 -6.22 -8.93
N PHE A 97 -12.33 -7.52 -8.71
CA PHE A 97 -12.24 -8.56 -9.75
C PHE A 97 -13.60 -9.13 -10.14
N GLN A 98 -14.70 -8.56 -9.67
CA GLN A 98 -16.05 -9.11 -9.88
C GLN A 98 -16.99 -8.13 -10.58
N GLY A 99 -17.92 -8.69 -11.35
CA GLY A 99 -19.10 -8.01 -11.92
C GLY A 99 -18.78 -6.69 -12.61
N GLU A 100 -19.58 -5.68 -12.32
CA GLU A 100 -19.45 -4.33 -12.89
C GLU A 100 -18.14 -3.63 -12.48
N ASN A 101 -17.62 -3.91 -11.28
CA ASN A 101 -16.35 -3.35 -10.85
C ASN A 101 -15.20 -3.84 -11.74
N LEU A 102 -15.23 -5.12 -12.13
CA LEU A 102 -14.23 -5.67 -13.04
C LEU A 102 -14.25 -4.94 -14.40
N ALA A 103 -15.45 -4.70 -14.96
CA ALA A 103 -15.60 -3.99 -16.22
C ALA A 103 -15.08 -2.55 -16.14
N THR A 104 -15.45 -1.82 -15.09
CA THR A 104 -15.00 -0.45 -14.85
C THR A 104 -13.47 -0.39 -14.67
N ASN A 105 -12.90 -1.30 -13.87
CA ASN A 105 -11.47 -1.35 -13.62
C ASN A 105 -10.66 -1.70 -14.89
N ARG A 106 -11.20 -2.50 -15.81
CA ARG A 106 -10.58 -2.77 -17.11
C ARG A 106 -10.41 -1.51 -17.95
N THR A 107 -11.42 -0.64 -17.98
CA THR A 107 -11.33 0.64 -18.68
C THR A 107 -10.22 1.53 -18.13
N LEU A 108 -10.06 1.56 -16.80
CA LEU A 108 -8.98 2.30 -16.13
C LEU A 108 -7.60 1.76 -16.53
N VAL A 109 -7.43 0.42 -16.54
CA VAL A 109 -6.16 -0.19 -16.94
C VAL A 109 -5.84 0.04 -18.42
N GLN A 110 -6.85 0.05 -19.31
CA GLN A 110 -6.64 0.41 -20.72
C GLN A 110 -6.05 1.81 -20.88
N ALA A 111 -6.52 2.79 -20.09
CA ALA A 111 -5.95 4.13 -20.10
C ALA A 111 -4.48 4.13 -19.61
N VAL A 112 -4.16 3.37 -18.58
CA VAL A 112 -2.77 3.21 -18.10
C VAL A 112 -1.89 2.57 -19.16
N MET A 113 -2.37 1.53 -19.84
CA MET A 113 -1.61 0.85 -20.91
C MET A 113 -1.36 1.77 -22.09
N ALA A 114 -2.32 2.62 -22.46
CA ALA A 114 -2.16 3.60 -23.54
C ALA A 114 -1.10 4.67 -23.21
N LEU A 115 -0.90 5.00 -21.94
CA LEU A 115 0.15 5.94 -21.51
C LEU A 115 1.54 5.28 -21.46
N ALA A 116 1.61 3.95 -21.39
CA ALA A 116 2.86 3.20 -21.28
C ALA A 116 3.48 2.84 -22.64
N GLN A 117 2.79 3.12 -23.75
CA GLN A 117 3.26 2.92 -25.13
C GLN A 117 3.97 4.17 -25.64
#